data_a00938dfc4fb12098dd79efd979ea780
#
_entry.id   a00938dfc4fb12098dd79efd979ea780
#
_cell.length_a   1.000
_cell.length_b   1.000
_cell.length_c   1.000
_cell.angle_alpha   90.00
_cell.angle_beta   90.00
_cell.angle_gamma   90.00
#
_symmetry.space_group_name_H-M   'P 1'
#
loop_
_entity.id
_entity.type
_entity.pdbx_description
1 polymer ?
#
loop_
_entity_poly.entity_id
_entity_poly.type
_entity_poly.pdbx_seq_one_letter_code
_entity_poly.pdbx_strand_id
1 'polypeptide(L)'
;MQGGGEPIYVIDGVIRSSVDFANLSPDDIQSMSILKDASATAVYGSRATNGIIQIVTKQGKEGKISFEYDFNQSFAQPSIWPKKMSSYDRAIYANIARENDGLDPAYSKEGLEHFKNGTDPLNFANTDWRSLVLNDWAPMQKHSIRLTGGSETNRYYISLGHINQNSLYKNNNHWMKRTNFRISNSAIIKQLGLTINTAIDGYRQHRTHPYTSTASNYYGVFSHINDKPSRYPGLNKFGLPYNITD
;
A
#
# COMPACT_ATOMS: atom_id res chain seq x y z
N MET A 1 19.32 10.83 -21.58
CA MET A 1 19.58 11.64 -20.37
C MET A 1 18.33 11.62 -19.52
N GLN A 2 18.32 10.80 -18.47
CA GLN A 2 17.24 10.83 -17.47
C GLN A 2 17.63 11.86 -16.41
N GLY A 3 17.21 13.10 -16.60
CA GLY A 3 17.27 14.15 -15.58
C GLY A 3 16.09 14.00 -14.63
N GLY A 4 16.07 12.94 -13.85
CA GLY A 4 15.00 12.67 -12.88
C GLY A 4 15.42 13.07 -11.47
N GLY A 5 15.62 14.36 -11.20
CA GLY A 5 15.70 14.84 -9.82
C GLY A 5 14.30 14.89 -9.19
N GLU A 6 14.22 14.73 -7.86
CA GLU A 6 12.96 14.91 -7.13
C GLU A 6 12.52 16.39 -7.16
N PRO A 7 11.19 16.68 -7.21
CA PRO A 7 10.69 18.04 -7.03
C PRO A 7 10.97 18.53 -5.61
N ILE A 8 10.95 19.84 -5.40
CA ILE A 8 10.99 20.43 -4.07
C ILE A 8 9.58 20.36 -3.47
N TYR A 9 9.50 19.94 -2.21
CA TYR A 9 8.27 20.00 -1.43
C TYR A 9 8.28 21.23 -0.53
N VAL A 10 7.27 22.07 -0.65
CA VAL A 10 7.10 23.27 0.18
C VAL A 10 5.79 23.13 0.95
N ILE A 11 5.89 22.91 2.25
CA ILE A 11 4.74 22.76 3.14
C ILE A 11 4.63 24.02 4.00
N ASP A 12 3.52 24.75 3.90
CA ASP A 12 3.26 26.01 4.59
C ASP A 12 4.42 27.04 4.46
N GLY A 13 5.02 27.11 3.26
CA GLY A 13 6.14 28.02 2.97
C GLY A 13 7.53 27.50 3.35
N VAL A 14 7.63 26.33 3.98
CA VAL A 14 8.90 25.73 4.41
C VAL A 14 9.29 24.57 3.48
N ILE A 15 10.54 24.55 3.01
CA ILE A 15 11.08 23.42 2.24
C ILE A 15 11.20 22.19 3.17
N ARG A 16 10.57 21.10 2.78
CA ARG A 16 10.57 19.82 3.49
C ARG A 16 11.05 18.68 2.59
N SER A 17 11.34 17.53 3.19
CA SER A 17 11.72 16.33 2.44
C SER A 17 10.52 15.63 1.79
N SER A 18 10.77 14.78 0.77
CA SER A 18 9.76 13.89 0.21
C SER A 18 9.17 12.93 1.27
N VAL A 19 9.96 12.59 2.27
CA VAL A 19 9.53 11.74 3.41
C VAL A 19 8.52 12.48 4.28
N ASP A 20 8.75 13.77 4.57
CA ASP A 20 7.81 14.59 5.34
C ASP A 20 6.47 14.72 4.61
N PHE A 21 6.52 14.97 3.29
CA PHE A 21 5.33 15.00 2.44
C PHE A 21 4.57 13.66 2.45
N ALA A 22 5.27 12.54 2.24
CA ALA A 22 4.66 11.21 2.22
C ALA A 22 4.02 10.83 3.57
N ASN A 23 4.47 11.45 4.65
CA ASN A 23 3.97 11.21 5.99
C ASN A 23 2.91 12.22 6.46
N LEU A 24 2.69 13.29 5.72
CA LEU A 24 1.59 14.23 5.99
C LEU A 24 0.24 13.52 5.78
N SER A 25 -0.70 13.73 6.69
CA SER A 25 -2.05 13.20 6.51
C SER A 25 -2.75 13.94 5.37
N PRO A 26 -3.32 13.24 4.37
CA PRO A 26 -4.13 13.89 3.34
C PRO A 26 -5.30 14.71 3.91
N ASP A 27 -5.82 14.32 5.07
CA ASP A 27 -6.91 15.04 5.74
C ASP A 27 -6.50 16.42 6.26
N ASP A 28 -5.21 16.63 6.48
CA ASP A 28 -4.66 17.89 6.94
C ASP A 28 -4.28 18.84 5.78
N ILE A 29 -4.37 18.39 4.54
CA ILE A 29 -4.08 19.20 3.36
C ILE A 29 -5.32 20.05 3.03
N GLN A 30 -5.10 21.36 2.90
CA GLN A 30 -6.10 22.30 2.42
C GLN A 30 -6.05 22.44 0.89
N SER A 31 -4.83 22.59 0.34
CA SER A 31 -4.60 22.68 -1.10
C SER A 31 -3.20 22.18 -1.46
N MET A 32 -3.07 21.71 -2.69
CA MET A 32 -1.81 21.31 -3.28
C MET A 32 -1.70 21.89 -4.70
N SER A 33 -0.56 22.50 -5.03
CA SER A 33 -0.28 23.08 -6.32
C SER A 33 1.08 22.62 -6.83
N ILE A 34 1.17 22.39 -8.14
CA ILE A 34 2.43 22.02 -8.79
C ILE A 34 2.89 23.21 -9.62
N LEU A 35 4.04 23.78 -9.26
CA LEU A 35 4.63 24.92 -9.93
C LEU A 35 5.78 24.44 -10.82
N LYS A 36 5.67 24.70 -12.13
CA LYS A 36 6.70 24.34 -13.13
C LYS A 36 7.19 25.54 -13.90
N ASP A 37 6.57 26.71 -13.74
CA ASP A 37 6.91 27.91 -14.45
C ASP A 37 8.17 28.56 -13.90
N ALA A 38 9.03 29.09 -14.77
CA ALA A 38 10.30 29.71 -14.40
C ALA A 38 10.12 30.88 -13.41
N SER A 39 9.03 31.64 -13.51
CA SER A 39 8.72 32.76 -12.60
C SER A 39 8.36 32.28 -11.20
N ALA A 40 7.59 31.20 -11.09
CA ALA A 40 7.20 30.61 -9.81
C ALA A 40 8.36 29.87 -9.13
N THR A 41 9.29 29.32 -9.92
CA THR A 41 10.45 28.59 -9.41
C THR A 41 11.63 29.48 -9.07
N ALA A 42 11.68 30.73 -9.58
CA ALA A 42 12.77 31.68 -9.35
C ALA A 42 13.07 31.93 -7.86
N VAL A 43 12.07 31.94 -7.01
CA VAL A 43 12.20 32.13 -5.57
C VAL A 43 13.03 31.02 -4.90
N TYR A 44 13.05 29.83 -5.48
CA TYR A 44 13.68 28.62 -4.90
C TYR A 44 15.02 28.27 -5.61
N GLY A 45 15.42 29.07 -6.62
CA GLY A 45 16.69 28.94 -7.32
C GLY A 45 16.85 27.61 -8.09
N SER A 46 18.10 27.20 -8.29
CA SER A 46 18.45 26.02 -9.10
C SER A 46 17.88 24.70 -8.60
N ARG A 47 17.47 24.61 -7.32
CA ARG A 47 16.84 23.42 -6.77
C ARG A 47 15.46 23.15 -7.39
N ALA A 48 14.79 24.17 -7.90
CA ALA A 48 13.44 24.09 -8.46
C ALA A 48 13.38 23.58 -9.90
N THR A 49 14.50 23.13 -10.48
CA THR A 49 14.60 22.67 -11.87
C THR A 49 13.60 21.55 -12.21
N ASN A 50 13.25 20.71 -11.24
CA ASN A 50 12.27 19.63 -11.40
C ASN A 50 10.84 20.01 -10.97
N GLY A 51 10.60 21.31 -10.72
CA GLY A 51 9.34 21.84 -10.25
C GLY A 51 9.21 21.81 -8.72
N ILE A 52 8.12 22.40 -8.25
CA ILE A 52 7.80 22.54 -6.82
C ILE A 52 6.42 21.98 -6.58
N ILE A 53 6.27 21.19 -5.53
CA ILE A 53 4.98 20.77 -5.00
C ILE A 53 4.72 21.62 -3.76
N GLN A 54 3.84 22.60 -3.91
CA GLN A 54 3.44 23.49 -2.83
C GLN A 54 2.20 22.94 -2.15
N ILE A 55 2.29 22.76 -0.84
CA ILE A 55 1.21 22.24 0.00
C ILE A 55 0.86 23.31 1.04
N VAL A 56 -0.42 23.61 1.13
CA VAL A 56 -0.99 24.43 2.20
C VAL A 56 -1.79 23.50 3.09
N THR A 57 -1.47 23.51 4.38
CA THR A 57 -2.20 22.68 5.35
C THR A 57 -3.37 23.43 5.94
N LYS A 58 -4.31 22.68 6.51
CA LYS A 58 -5.48 23.25 7.21
C LYS A 58 -5.02 24.05 8.42
N GLN A 59 -5.60 25.24 8.56
CA GLN A 59 -5.37 26.17 9.65
C GLN A 59 -6.63 26.32 10.50
N GLY A 60 -6.47 26.82 11.71
CA GLY A 60 -7.59 27.21 12.57
C GLY A 60 -8.44 28.30 11.93
N LYS A 61 -9.74 28.26 12.17
CA LYS A 61 -10.71 29.25 11.71
C LYS A 61 -11.27 30.03 12.89
N GLU A 62 -11.60 31.29 12.65
CA GLU A 62 -12.35 32.08 13.60
C GLU A 62 -13.76 31.51 13.76
N GLY A 63 -14.24 31.46 15.00
CA GLY A 63 -15.56 30.97 15.31
C GLY A 63 -15.57 30.03 16.52
N LYS A 64 -16.75 29.47 16.75
CA LYS A 64 -16.96 28.48 17.80
C LYS A 64 -16.14 27.23 17.52
N ILE A 65 -15.80 26.51 18.59
CA ILE A 65 -15.13 25.21 18.50
C ILE A 65 -15.99 24.27 17.66
N SER A 66 -15.40 23.71 16.62
CA SER A 66 -15.97 22.65 15.77
C SER A 66 -15.16 21.38 15.99
N PHE A 67 -15.87 20.29 16.24
CA PHE A 67 -15.33 18.94 16.35
C PHE A 67 -15.86 18.11 15.20
N GLU A 68 -14.95 17.46 14.46
CA GLU A 68 -15.29 16.56 13.36
C GLU A 68 -14.65 15.20 13.60
N TYR A 69 -15.44 14.15 13.37
CA TYR A 69 -14.96 12.77 13.36
C TYR A 69 -15.33 12.10 12.07
N ASP A 70 -14.34 11.54 11.39
CA ASP A 70 -14.56 10.75 10.16
C ASP A 70 -14.09 9.33 10.39
N PHE A 71 -14.91 8.40 9.94
CA PHE A 71 -14.60 6.98 9.85
C PHE A 71 -14.72 6.50 8.41
N ASN A 72 -13.70 5.81 7.94
CA ASN A 72 -13.73 5.18 6.62
C ASN A 72 -13.32 3.72 6.75
N GLN A 73 -14.19 2.82 6.27
CA GLN A 73 -13.92 1.40 6.09
C GLN A 73 -13.76 1.11 4.61
N SER A 74 -12.61 0.57 4.22
CA SER A 74 -12.31 0.18 2.85
C SER A 74 -11.93 -1.29 2.77
N PHE A 75 -12.15 -1.88 1.60
CA PHE A 75 -11.76 -3.24 1.27
C PHE A 75 -11.03 -3.21 -0.06
N ALA A 76 -9.77 -3.65 -0.08
CA ALA A 76 -8.98 -3.74 -1.29
C ALA A 76 -8.92 -5.17 -1.79
N GLN A 77 -8.99 -5.34 -3.11
CA GLN A 77 -8.75 -6.61 -3.79
C GLN A 77 -7.93 -6.35 -5.05
N PRO A 78 -7.19 -7.34 -5.56
CA PRO A 78 -6.55 -7.20 -6.87
C PRO A 78 -7.60 -7.01 -7.96
N SER A 79 -7.44 -5.99 -8.79
CA SER A 79 -8.35 -5.71 -9.92
C SER A 79 -8.22 -6.75 -11.04
N ILE A 80 -7.04 -7.32 -11.22
CA ILE A 80 -6.74 -8.37 -12.18
C ILE A 80 -5.93 -9.45 -11.48
N TRP A 81 -6.32 -10.69 -11.68
CA TRP A 81 -5.57 -11.84 -11.23
C TRP A 81 -5.40 -12.83 -12.40
N PRO A 82 -4.16 -13.24 -12.73
CA PRO A 82 -3.93 -14.18 -13.82
C PRO A 82 -4.65 -15.50 -13.55
N LYS A 83 -5.47 -15.94 -14.49
CA LYS A 83 -6.12 -17.25 -14.42
C LYS A 83 -5.08 -18.33 -14.72
N LYS A 84 -4.87 -19.23 -13.79
CA LYS A 84 -3.95 -20.35 -13.94
C LYS A 84 -4.64 -21.54 -14.60
N MET A 85 -3.83 -22.26 -15.36
CA MET A 85 -4.22 -23.56 -15.93
C MET A 85 -4.31 -24.59 -14.81
N SER A 86 -5.35 -25.43 -14.84
CA SER A 86 -5.49 -26.55 -13.91
C SER A 86 -4.36 -27.57 -14.10
N SER A 87 -4.10 -28.39 -13.08
CA SER A 87 -3.13 -29.48 -13.21
C SER A 87 -3.56 -30.51 -14.25
N TYR A 88 -4.87 -30.75 -14.39
CA TYR A 88 -5.43 -31.61 -15.40
C TYR A 88 -5.13 -31.12 -16.82
N ASP A 89 -5.49 -29.87 -17.13
CA ASP A 89 -5.22 -29.28 -18.45
C ASP A 89 -3.72 -29.29 -18.75
N ARG A 90 -2.90 -28.92 -17.75
CA ARG A 90 -1.44 -28.95 -17.89
C ARG A 90 -0.89 -30.33 -18.20
N ALA A 91 -1.43 -31.39 -17.58
CA ALA A 91 -1.06 -32.76 -17.81
C ALA A 91 -1.43 -33.22 -19.24
N ILE A 92 -2.61 -32.81 -19.73
CA ILE A 92 -3.02 -33.05 -21.13
C ILE A 92 -2.05 -32.39 -22.10
N TYR A 93 -1.76 -31.10 -21.93
CA TYR A 93 -0.81 -30.40 -22.79
C TYR A 93 0.60 -30.98 -22.74
N ALA A 94 1.04 -31.46 -21.58
CA ALA A 94 2.33 -32.14 -21.44
C ALA A 94 2.36 -33.45 -22.25
N ASN A 95 1.27 -34.23 -22.24
CA ASN A 95 1.16 -35.44 -23.03
C ASN A 95 1.17 -35.13 -24.53
N ILE A 96 0.40 -34.13 -24.99
CA ILE A 96 0.38 -33.68 -26.39
C ILE A 96 1.77 -33.24 -26.85
N ALA A 97 2.49 -32.47 -26.01
CA ALA A 97 3.85 -32.03 -26.36
C ALA A 97 4.80 -33.22 -26.55
N ARG A 98 4.74 -34.21 -25.64
CA ARG A 98 5.57 -35.42 -25.77
C ARG A 98 5.21 -36.29 -26.99
N GLU A 99 3.92 -36.42 -27.27
CA GLU A 99 3.45 -37.13 -28.45
C GLU A 99 3.98 -36.49 -29.76
N ASN A 100 3.97 -35.14 -29.81
CA ASN A 100 4.54 -34.39 -30.93
C ASN A 100 6.06 -34.62 -31.09
N ASP A 101 6.75 -34.86 -29.98
CA ASP A 101 8.20 -35.18 -29.96
C ASP A 101 8.47 -36.69 -30.18
N GLY A 102 7.43 -37.52 -30.44
CA GLY A 102 7.55 -38.97 -30.59
C GLY A 102 7.89 -39.70 -29.30
N LEU A 103 7.58 -39.16 -28.15
CA LEU A 103 7.87 -39.71 -26.83
C LEU A 103 6.59 -40.24 -26.16
N ASP A 104 6.75 -41.22 -25.26
CA ASP A 104 5.63 -41.72 -24.47
C ASP A 104 4.99 -40.62 -23.63
N PRO A 105 3.67 -40.68 -23.34
CA PRO A 105 2.97 -39.76 -22.49
C PRO A 105 3.62 -39.63 -21.11
N ALA A 106 3.71 -38.38 -20.57
CA ALA A 106 4.24 -38.13 -19.22
C ALA A 106 3.28 -38.62 -18.13
N TYR A 107 1.99 -38.62 -18.42
CA TYR A 107 0.92 -39.02 -17.50
C TYR A 107 0.04 -40.11 -18.11
N SER A 108 -0.19 -41.19 -17.37
CA SER A 108 -1.12 -42.25 -17.74
C SER A 108 -2.57 -41.77 -17.76
N LYS A 109 -3.46 -42.53 -18.40
CA LYS A 109 -4.91 -42.25 -18.35
C LYS A 109 -5.46 -42.22 -16.92
N GLU A 110 -5.00 -43.13 -16.05
CA GLU A 110 -5.35 -43.17 -14.66
C GLU A 110 -4.87 -41.92 -13.90
N GLY A 111 -3.63 -41.49 -14.16
CA GLY A 111 -3.09 -40.23 -13.58
C GLY A 111 -3.88 -38.99 -14.02
N LEU A 112 -4.34 -38.94 -15.29
CA LEU A 112 -5.22 -37.87 -15.74
C LEU A 112 -6.58 -37.88 -15.00
N GLU A 113 -7.17 -39.06 -14.76
CA GLU A 113 -8.42 -39.18 -13.99
C GLU A 113 -8.23 -38.74 -12.54
N HIS A 114 -7.09 -39.02 -11.90
CA HIS A 114 -6.79 -38.52 -10.56
C HIS A 114 -6.72 -36.97 -10.53
N PHE A 115 -6.06 -36.33 -11.51
CA PHE A 115 -6.06 -34.87 -11.61
C PHE A 115 -7.46 -34.29 -11.82
N LYS A 116 -8.27 -34.95 -12.65
CA LYS A 116 -9.63 -34.51 -12.99
C LYS A 116 -10.57 -34.60 -11.78
N ASN A 117 -10.52 -35.70 -11.07
CA ASN A 117 -11.47 -36.04 -10.00
C ASN A 117 -10.97 -35.63 -8.62
N GLY A 118 -9.68 -35.24 -8.46
CA GLY A 118 -9.08 -34.88 -7.18
C GLY A 118 -9.00 -36.02 -6.17
N THR A 119 -8.95 -37.27 -6.62
CA THR A 119 -9.01 -38.47 -5.76
C THR A 119 -7.72 -38.77 -5.01
N ASP A 120 -6.58 -38.24 -5.48
CA ASP A 120 -5.28 -38.34 -4.80
C ASP A 120 -4.57 -36.98 -4.78
N PRO A 121 -4.94 -36.06 -3.88
CA PRO A 121 -4.44 -34.70 -3.87
C PRO A 121 -2.97 -34.55 -3.45
N LEU A 122 -2.34 -35.60 -2.94
CA LEU A 122 -0.91 -35.56 -2.60
C LEU A 122 -0.03 -35.89 -3.80
N ASN A 123 -0.39 -36.90 -4.61
CA ASN A 123 0.37 -37.29 -5.78
C ASN A 123 -0.08 -36.54 -7.05
N PHE A 124 -1.37 -36.22 -7.12
CA PHE A 124 -2.01 -35.54 -8.25
C PHE A 124 -2.68 -34.22 -7.81
N ALA A 125 -1.88 -33.34 -7.22
CA ALA A 125 -2.37 -32.09 -6.67
C ALA A 125 -2.90 -31.13 -7.76
N ASN A 126 -3.90 -30.36 -7.39
CA ASN A 126 -4.39 -29.19 -8.16
C ASN A 126 -4.55 -27.99 -7.20
N THR A 127 -3.43 -27.51 -6.68
CA THR A 127 -3.39 -26.49 -5.64
C THR A 127 -3.71 -25.12 -6.20
N ASP A 128 -4.74 -24.48 -5.68
CA ASP A 128 -4.93 -23.04 -5.84
C ASP A 128 -4.08 -22.29 -4.80
N TRP A 129 -2.87 -21.94 -5.21
CA TRP A 129 -1.91 -21.21 -4.37
C TRP A 129 -2.44 -19.86 -3.91
N ARG A 130 -3.31 -19.22 -4.70
CA ARG A 130 -3.92 -17.96 -4.32
C ARG A 130 -4.84 -18.14 -3.12
N SER A 131 -5.82 -19.00 -3.25
CA SER A 131 -6.79 -19.26 -2.18
C SER A 131 -6.15 -19.87 -0.93
N LEU A 132 -5.02 -20.57 -1.08
CA LEU A 132 -4.27 -21.10 0.05
C LEU A 132 -3.59 -20.00 0.87
N VAL A 133 -3.03 -18.97 0.24
CA VAL A 133 -2.15 -17.97 0.86
C VAL A 133 -2.83 -16.63 1.06
N LEU A 134 -3.81 -16.28 0.22
CA LEU A 134 -4.44 -14.97 0.22
C LEU A 134 -5.92 -15.03 0.63
N ASN A 135 -6.34 -13.97 1.28
CA ASN A 135 -7.74 -13.60 1.44
C ASN A 135 -8.23 -12.90 0.17
N ASP A 136 -9.53 -12.92 -0.07
CA ASP A 136 -10.11 -12.20 -1.20
C ASP A 136 -10.09 -10.69 -1.00
N TRP A 137 -10.11 -10.23 0.24
CA TRP A 137 -10.20 -8.83 0.63
C TRP A 137 -9.18 -8.48 1.70
N ALA A 138 -8.57 -7.30 1.56
CA ALA A 138 -7.74 -6.67 2.59
C ALA A 138 -8.51 -5.49 3.19
N PRO A 139 -8.96 -5.56 4.45
CA PRO A 139 -9.65 -4.46 5.10
C PRO A 139 -8.68 -3.35 5.50
N MET A 140 -9.14 -2.11 5.38
CA MET A 140 -8.46 -0.92 5.90
C MET A 140 -9.48 -0.06 6.64
N GLN A 141 -9.12 0.36 7.85
CA GLN A 141 -9.89 1.29 8.67
C GLN A 141 -9.11 2.57 8.85
N LYS A 142 -9.78 3.69 8.69
CA LYS A 142 -9.25 5.02 8.93
C LYS A 142 -10.18 5.77 9.86
N HIS A 143 -9.62 6.31 10.93
CA HIS A 143 -10.27 7.19 11.88
C HIS A 143 -9.58 8.54 11.83
N SER A 144 -10.33 9.61 11.81
CA SER A 144 -9.80 10.98 11.77
C SER A 144 -10.62 11.86 12.69
N ILE A 145 -9.97 12.52 13.62
CA ILE A 145 -10.56 13.49 14.54
C ILE A 145 -9.94 14.84 14.24
N ARG A 146 -10.78 15.86 14.12
CA ARG A 146 -10.34 17.24 13.90
C ARG A 146 -11.08 18.18 14.85
N LEU A 147 -10.35 19.13 15.38
CA LEU A 147 -10.85 20.19 16.24
C LEU A 147 -10.31 21.51 15.70
N THR A 148 -11.20 22.43 15.39
CA THR A 148 -10.85 23.77 14.93
C THR A 148 -11.67 24.81 15.65
N GLY A 149 -11.09 25.99 15.84
CA GLY A 149 -11.77 27.10 16.47
C GLY A 149 -10.84 28.28 16.66
N GLY A 150 -11.37 29.34 17.25
CA GLY A 150 -10.57 30.48 17.60
C GLY A 150 -11.31 31.78 17.63
N SER A 151 -10.58 32.81 18.02
CA SER A 151 -10.98 34.21 17.98
C SER A 151 -10.34 34.93 16.80
N GLU A 152 -10.66 36.20 16.66
CA GLU A 152 -10.03 37.11 15.73
C GLU A 152 -8.49 37.16 15.87
N THR A 153 -7.99 36.95 17.06
CA THR A 153 -6.54 37.08 17.39
C THR A 153 -5.82 35.74 17.61
N ASN A 154 -6.56 34.67 17.82
CA ASN A 154 -5.94 33.37 18.06
C ASN A 154 -6.81 32.27 17.45
N ARG A 155 -6.24 31.48 16.51
CA ARG A 155 -6.92 30.40 15.79
C ARG A 155 -6.12 29.13 15.93
N TYR A 156 -6.80 28.02 16.15
CA TYR A 156 -6.14 26.74 16.34
C TYR A 156 -6.81 25.63 15.51
N TYR A 157 -5.99 24.69 15.10
CA TYR A 157 -6.38 23.45 14.44
C TYR A 157 -5.61 22.30 15.06
N ILE A 158 -6.33 21.24 15.43
CA ILE A 158 -5.76 20.02 16.00
C ILE A 158 -6.35 18.85 15.23
N SER A 159 -5.51 17.92 14.78
CA SER A 159 -5.94 16.68 14.15
C SER A 159 -5.24 15.47 14.74
N LEU A 160 -5.95 14.34 14.74
CA LEU A 160 -5.46 13.02 15.09
C LEU A 160 -6.04 12.03 14.09
N GLY A 161 -5.16 11.34 13.35
CA GLY A 161 -5.54 10.31 12.40
C GLY A 161 -4.98 8.95 12.79
N HIS A 162 -5.75 7.89 12.61
CA HIS A 162 -5.29 6.52 12.79
C HIS A 162 -5.72 5.66 11.60
N ILE A 163 -4.75 4.95 11.00
CA ILE A 163 -4.97 4.01 9.91
C ILE A 163 -4.54 2.63 10.40
N ASN A 164 -5.42 1.65 10.21
CA ASN A 164 -5.14 0.23 10.39
C ASN A 164 -5.41 -0.47 9.07
N GLN A 165 -4.37 -0.91 8.38
CA GLN A 165 -4.44 -1.55 7.07
C GLN A 165 -3.88 -2.96 7.16
N ASN A 166 -4.69 -3.93 6.80
CA ASN A 166 -4.29 -5.31 6.65
C ASN A 166 -3.88 -5.59 5.19
N SER A 167 -3.16 -6.68 4.98
CA SER A 167 -2.84 -7.16 3.64
C SER A 167 -3.77 -8.29 3.21
N LEU A 168 -3.63 -8.71 1.95
CA LEU A 168 -4.32 -9.89 1.43
C LEU A 168 -3.80 -11.21 2.02
N TYR A 169 -2.59 -11.24 2.63
CA TYR A 169 -2.04 -12.49 3.16
C TYR A 169 -2.87 -13.05 4.31
N LYS A 170 -3.17 -14.35 4.26
CA LYS A 170 -3.71 -15.07 5.40
C LYS A 170 -2.73 -15.02 6.58
N ASN A 171 -3.21 -15.23 7.78
CA ASN A 171 -2.45 -15.22 9.05
C ASN A 171 -2.07 -13.84 9.60
N ASN A 172 -2.60 -12.74 9.02
CA ASN A 172 -2.40 -11.35 9.50
C ASN A 172 -0.93 -10.97 9.79
N ASN A 173 0.03 -11.63 9.13
CA ASN A 173 1.45 -11.36 9.33
C ASN A 173 1.92 -10.09 8.62
N HIS A 174 1.03 -9.42 7.87
CA HIS A 174 1.33 -8.21 7.14
C HIS A 174 0.24 -7.19 7.41
N TRP A 175 0.64 -6.15 8.09
CA TRP A 175 -0.25 -5.05 8.41
C TRP A 175 0.54 -3.76 8.56
N MET A 176 -0.13 -2.65 8.42
CA MET A 176 0.38 -1.33 8.71
C MET A 176 -0.58 -0.62 9.67
N LYS A 177 -0.05 -0.12 10.77
CA LYS A 177 -0.74 0.81 11.67
C LYS A 177 0.01 2.12 11.66
N ARG A 178 -0.71 3.20 11.44
CA ARG A 178 -0.13 4.54 11.43
C ARG A 178 -1.03 5.49 12.20
N THR A 179 -0.41 6.26 13.07
CA THR A 179 -1.07 7.35 13.79
C THR A 179 -0.34 8.64 13.44
N ASN A 180 -1.09 9.64 12.99
CA ASN A 180 -0.62 10.99 12.71
C ASN A 180 -1.24 11.93 13.69
N PHE A 181 -0.53 13.00 14.04
CA PHE A 181 -1.08 14.15 14.76
C PHE A 181 -0.57 15.44 14.15
N ARG A 182 -1.38 16.48 14.25
CA ARG A 182 -1.00 17.85 13.90
C ARG A 182 -1.66 18.83 14.84
N ILE A 183 -0.91 19.82 15.26
CA ILE A 183 -1.38 20.96 16.04
C ILE A 183 -0.87 22.20 15.32
N SER A 184 -1.75 23.11 14.94
CA SER A 184 -1.37 24.41 14.45
C SER A 184 -2.09 25.53 15.16
N ASN A 185 -1.37 26.62 15.36
CA ASN A 185 -1.87 27.83 16.00
C ASN A 185 -1.44 29.06 15.19
N SER A 186 -2.35 30.01 15.03
CA SER A 186 -2.10 31.31 14.41
C SER A 186 -2.45 32.39 15.41
N ALA A 187 -1.43 33.10 15.94
CA ALA A 187 -1.58 34.22 16.84
C ALA A 187 -1.37 35.54 16.09
N ILE A 188 -2.34 36.46 16.19
CA ILE A 188 -2.34 37.75 15.50
C ILE A 188 -2.18 38.86 16.56
N ILE A 189 -1.07 39.58 16.51
CA ILE A 189 -0.76 40.72 17.36
C ILE A 189 -1.10 41.97 16.58
N LYS A 190 -2.35 42.46 16.72
CA LYS A 190 -2.89 43.57 15.93
C LYS A 190 -2.09 44.85 16.07
N GLN A 191 -1.58 45.15 17.26
CA GLN A 191 -0.81 46.37 17.52
C GLN A 191 0.51 46.44 16.74
N LEU A 192 1.07 45.27 16.40
CA LEU A 192 2.34 45.17 15.69
C LEU A 192 2.14 44.77 14.20
N GLY A 193 0.90 44.51 13.78
CA GLY A 193 0.62 43.96 12.46
C GLY A 193 1.30 42.60 12.24
N LEU A 194 1.57 41.85 13.32
CA LEU A 194 2.34 40.60 13.25
C LEU A 194 1.42 39.38 13.38
N THR A 195 1.63 38.39 12.50
CA THR A 195 1.00 37.08 12.60
C THR A 195 2.07 36.01 12.83
N ILE A 196 1.93 35.26 13.91
CA ILE A 196 2.82 34.15 14.25
C ILE A 196 2.08 32.84 13.99
N ASN A 197 2.56 32.06 13.02
CA ASN A 197 2.04 30.74 12.71
C ASN A 197 2.98 29.68 13.26
N THR A 198 2.46 28.81 14.10
CA THR A 198 3.18 27.68 14.68
C THR A 198 2.51 26.38 14.29
N ALA A 199 3.26 25.39 13.83
CA ALA A 199 2.75 24.07 13.55
C ALA A 199 3.69 23.00 14.06
N ILE A 200 3.12 21.97 14.67
CA ILE A 200 3.81 20.76 15.12
C ILE A 200 3.03 19.59 14.52
N ASP A 201 3.72 18.76 13.77
CA ASP A 201 3.16 17.55 13.18
C ASP A 201 4.11 16.38 13.39
N GLY A 202 3.53 15.18 13.44
CA GLY A 202 4.30 13.97 13.57
C GLY A 202 3.48 12.72 13.28
N TYR A 203 4.19 11.61 13.18
CA TYR A 203 3.57 10.32 12.97
C TYR A 203 4.33 9.20 13.66
N ARG A 204 3.61 8.13 13.96
CA ARG A 204 4.18 6.84 14.35
C ARG A 204 3.62 5.78 13.41
N GLN A 205 4.50 5.06 12.71
CA GLN A 205 4.12 3.97 11.85
C GLN A 205 4.77 2.67 12.31
N HIS A 206 3.96 1.62 12.34
CA HIS A 206 4.42 0.27 12.54
C HIS A 206 3.86 -0.58 11.41
N ARG A 207 4.72 -1.34 10.75
CA ARG A 207 4.33 -2.27 9.69
C ARG A 207 5.18 -3.52 9.74
N THR A 208 4.57 -4.63 9.36
CA THR A 208 5.25 -5.90 9.17
C THR A 208 5.32 -6.23 7.69
N HIS A 209 6.41 -6.86 7.28
CA HIS A 209 6.61 -7.33 5.92
C HIS A 209 6.85 -8.83 5.91
N PRO A 210 6.53 -9.55 4.79
CA PRO A 210 6.98 -10.91 4.63
C PRO A 210 8.50 -10.96 4.71
N TYR A 211 9.04 -11.89 5.44
CA TYR A 211 10.45 -12.19 5.34
C TYR A 211 10.70 -12.86 3.98
N THR A 212 11.52 -12.23 3.15
CA THR A 212 12.05 -12.84 1.94
C THR A 212 13.57 -12.88 2.07
N SER A 213 14.18 -14.00 1.79
CA SER A 213 15.63 -14.21 1.92
C SER A 213 16.47 -13.34 0.96
N THR A 214 15.82 -12.68 0.02
CA THR A 214 16.44 -11.75 -0.94
C THR A 214 15.89 -10.36 -0.71
N ALA A 215 16.78 -9.40 -0.50
CA ALA A 215 16.51 -8.00 -0.13
C ALA A 215 15.59 -7.20 -1.10
N SER A 216 15.14 -7.79 -2.19
CA SER A 216 14.41 -7.06 -3.22
C SER A 216 12.91 -7.25 -3.20
N ASN A 217 12.24 -8.05 -2.26
CA ASN A 217 11.02 -8.48 -2.87
C ASN A 217 9.78 -8.72 -2.03
N TYR A 218 9.12 -7.62 -1.67
CA TYR A 218 7.66 -7.56 -1.55
C TYR A 218 6.94 -8.16 -2.80
N TYR A 219 7.46 -7.95 -4.01
CA TYR A 219 7.00 -8.57 -5.26
C TYR A 219 7.29 -10.08 -5.32
N GLY A 220 8.32 -10.57 -4.64
CA GLY A 220 8.73 -11.97 -4.69
C GLY A 220 7.65 -12.94 -4.22
N VAL A 221 6.89 -12.59 -3.17
CA VAL A 221 5.83 -13.49 -2.66
C VAL A 221 4.68 -13.61 -3.67
N PHE A 222 4.27 -12.52 -4.31
CA PHE A 222 3.23 -12.56 -5.35
C PHE A 222 3.70 -13.29 -6.60
N SER A 223 4.96 -13.11 -7.03
CA SER A 223 5.49 -13.85 -8.16
C SER A 223 5.58 -15.34 -7.83
N HIS A 224 6.03 -15.71 -6.64
CA HIS A 224 6.06 -17.12 -6.22
C HIS A 224 4.67 -17.77 -6.20
N ILE A 225 3.63 -17.06 -5.74
CA ILE A 225 2.26 -17.55 -5.80
C ILE A 225 1.84 -17.77 -7.26
N ASN A 226 2.26 -16.87 -8.17
CA ASN A 226 1.94 -16.97 -9.60
C ASN A 226 2.78 -18.03 -10.34
N ASP A 227 4.03 -18.18 -9.97
CA ASP A 227 4.96 -19.06 -10.70
C ASP A 227 4.86 -20.52 -10.24
N LYS A 228 4.42 -20.77 -9.01
CA LYS A 228 4.25 -22.15 -8.50
C LYS A 228 3.21 -22.92 -9.33
N PRO A 229 3.58 -24.06 -9.92
CA PRO A 229 2.64 -24.90 -10.60
C PRO A 229 1.61 -25.50 -9.64
N SER A 230 0.36 -25.60 -10.09
CA SER A 230 -0.74 -26.18 -9.30
C SER A 230 -0.54 -27.68 -8.98
N ARG A 231 0.30 -28.40 -9.74
CA ARG A 231 0.60 -29.82 -9.52
C ARG A 231 1.39 -30.13 -8.24
N TYR A 232 1.94 -29.12 -7.58
CA TYR A 232 2.58 -29.32 -6.28
C TYR A 232 1.56 -29.22 -5.16
N PRO A 233 1.52 -30.17 -4.21
CA PRO A 233 0.64 -30.09 -3.07
C PRO A 233 1.00 -28.90 -2.20
N GLY A 234 0.01 -28.12 -1.77
CA GLY A 234 0.21 -26.97 -0.89
C GLY A 234 0.36 -27.37 0.57
N LEU A 235 -0.34 -28.43 0.95
CA LEU A 235 -0.36 -28.96 2.31
C LEU A 235 -0.07 -30.46 2.29
N ASN A 236 0.60 -30.96 3.32
CA ASN A 236 0.79 -32.38 3.54
C ASN A 236 -0.46 -33.03 4.14
N LYS A 237 -0.41 -34.34 4.37
CA LYS A 237 -1.52 -35.12 4.96
C LYS A 237 -1.98 -34.66 6.36
N PHE A 238 -1.17 -33.85 7.03
CA PHE A 238 -1.48 -33.28 8.34
C PHE A 238 -1.99 -31.84 8.26
N GLY A 239 -2.20 -31.28 7.04
CA GLY A 239 -2.63 -29.90 6.85
C GLY A 239 -1.50 -28.86 7.06
N LEU A 240 -0.25 -29.28 7.18
CA LEU A 240 0.90 -28.41 7.29
C LEU A 240 1.48 -28.06 5.91
N PRO A 241 2.14 -26.91 5.75
CA PRO A 241 2.78 -26.55 4.49
C PRO A 241 3.71 -27.67 4.00
N TYR A 242 3.60 -28.00 2.72
CA TYR A 242 4.45 -29.01 2.09
C TYR A 242 5.85 -28.43 1.84
N ASN A 243 6.88 -29.11 2.31
CA ASN A 243 8.26 -28.72 1.99
C ASN A 243 8.65 -29.36 0.65
N ILE A 244 8.96 -28.53 -0.35
CA ILE A 244 9.27 -28.98 -1.73
C ILE A 244 10.80 -29.21 -1.91
N THR A 245 11.55 -29.13 -0.84
CA THR A 245 13.01 -29.29 -0.90
C THR A 245 13.48 -30.73 -0.65
N ASP A 246 12.54 -31.68 -0.48
CA ASP A 246 12.84 -33.12 -0.34
C ASP A 246 12.52 -33.90 -1.60
#